data_73717ac08c106bff86b59c1054f30aff
#
_entry.id   73717ac08c106bff86b59c1054f30aff
#
_cell.length_a   1.000
_cell.length_b   1.000
_cell.length_c   1.000
_cell.angle_alpha   90.00
_cell.angle_beta   90.00
_cell.angle_gamma   90.00
#
_symmetry.space_group_name_H-M   'P 1'
#
loop_
_entity.id
_entity.type
_entity.pdbx_description
1 polymer ?
#
loop_
_entity_poly.entity_id
_entity_poly.type
_entity_poly.pdbx_seq_one_letter_code
_entity_poly.pdbx_strand_id
1 'polypeptide(L)'
;MNHDELVAAYTAPGRHYHNLAHIEDCLSALARVDNLSAAEREILVEAIWWHDVVYDATRADNEELSARLAEAHVRADISQEVGRLIQSVDLGKVADG
;
A
#
# COMPACT_ATOMS: atom_id res chain seq x y z
N MET A 1 8.45 8.42 6.42
CA MET A 1 9.27 7.34 5.82
C MET A 1 9.56 7.68 4.37
N ASN A 2 10.76 7.48 3.93
CA ASN A 2 11.11 7.65 2.52
C ASN A 2 10.96 6.31 1.79
N HIS A 3 11.22 6.31 0.47
CA HIS A 3 11.07 5.11 -0.35
C HIS A 3 11.96 3.95 0.13
N ASP A 4 13.19 4.25 0.53
CA ASP A 4 14.11 3.22 1.01
C ASP A 4 13.62 2.56 2.29
N GLU A 5 13.01 3.32 3.17
CA GLU A 5 12.41 2.80 4.40
C GLU A 5 11.20 1.92 4.11
N LEU A 6 10.40 2.28 3.11
CA LEU A 6 9.29 1.43 2.66
C LEU A 6 9.80 0.10 2.11
N VAL A 7 10.81 0.14 1.25
CA VAL A 7 11.43 -1.09 0.73
C VAL A 7 11.97 -1.94 1.86
N ALA A 8 12.64 -1.34 2.84
CA ALA A 8 13.16 -2.05 3.99
C ALA A 8 12.06 -2.74 4.79
N ALA A 9 10.91 -2.08 4.97
CA ALA A 9 9.78 -2.67 5.67
C ALA A 9 9.26 -3.92 4.96
N TYR A 10 9.16 -3.89 3.63
CA TYR A 10 8.65 -5.02 2.86
C TYR A 10 9.69 -6.14 2.67
N THR A 11 10.94 -5.89 2.96
CA THR A 11 12.00 -6.90 2.90
C THR A 11 12.39 -7.43 4.28
N ALA A 12 11.69 -7.01 5.33
CA ALA A 12 11.98 -7.44 6.69
C ALA A 12 11.75 -8.94 6.86
N PRO A 13 12.50 -9.62 7.76
CA PRO A 13 12.29 -11.03 8.04
C PRO A 13 10.86 -11.33 8.49
N GLY A 14 10.33 -12.47 8.08
CA GLY A 14 8.98 -12.88 8.44
C GLY A 14 7.88 -12.44 7.49
N ARG A 15 8.18 -11.61 6.50
CA ARG A 15 7.20 -11.18 5.51
C ARG A 15 7.16 -12.16 4.33
N HIS A 16 6.46 -13.27 4.51
CA HIS A 16 6.36 -14.30 3.47
C HIS A 16 5.37 -13.95 2.38
N TYR A 17 4.28 -13.27 2.72
CA TYR A 17 3.21 -12.90 1.81
C TYR A 17 3.17 -11.40 1.57
N HIS A 18 3.30 -10.62 2.63
CA HIS A 18 3.21 -9.16 2.61
C HIS A 18 4.60 -8.58 2.40
N ASN A 19 5.24 -8.95 1.29
CA ASN A 19 6.63 -8.62 0.97
C ASN A 19 6.73 -7.75 -0.29
N LEU A 20 7.96 -7.41 -0.67
CA LEU A 20 8.21 -6.56 -1.83
C LEU A 20 7.71 -7.18 -3.14
N ALA A 21 7.78 -8.51 -3.28
CA ALA A 21 7.29 -9.19 -4.47
C ALA A 21 5.78 -8.94 -4.66
N HIS A 22 5.01 -8.92 -3.56
CA HIS A 22 3.58 -8.62 -3.61
C HIS A 22 3.35 -7.18 -4.08
N ILE A 23 4.14 -6.22 -3.59
CA ILE A 23 4.06 -4.83 -4.03
C ILE A 23 4.36 -4.74 -5.53
N GLU A 24 5.38 -5.41 -5.99
CA GLU A 24 5.75 -5.42 -7.41
C GLU A 24 4.64 -6.02 -8.27
N ASP A 25 3.99 -7.09 -7.82
CA ASP A 25 2.86 -7.69 -8.51
C ASP A 25 1.68 -6.72 -8.63
N CYS A 26 1.37 -6.00 -7.55
CA CYS A 26 0.31 -5.00 -7.55
C CYS A 26 0.62 -3.85 -8.52
N LEU A 27 1.87 -3.37 -8.53
CA LEU A 27 2.28 -2.31 -9.44
C LEU A 27 2.24 -2.77 -10.89
N SER A 28 2.62 -4.02 -11.17
CA SER A 28 2.54 -4.59 -12.51
C SER A 28 1.09 -4.69 -12.99
N ALA A 29 0.19 -5.10 -12.11
CA ALA A 29 -1.23 -5.16 -12.42
C ALA A 29 -1.78 -3.76 -12.72
N LEU A 30 -1.40 -2.77 -11.93
CA LEU A 30 -1.81 -1.38 -12.13
C LEU A 30 -1.31 -0.84 -13.48
N ALA A 31 -0.09 -1.21 -13.89
CA ALA A 31 0.48 -0.77 -15.15
C ALA A 31 -0.31 -1.22 -16.37
N ARG A 32 -1.12 -2.27 -16.22
CA ARG A 32 -1.99 -2.79 -17.30
C ARG A 32 -3.34 -2.12 -17.37
N VAL A 33 -3.67 -1.29 -16.38
CA VAL A 33 -4.97 -0.60 -16.35
C VAL A 33 -4.89 0.64 -17.20
N ASP A 34 -5.78 0.73 -18.18
CA ASP A 34 -5.93 1.89 -19.04
C ASP A 34 -6.98 2.84 -18.45
N ASN A 35 -7.07 4.03 -19.01
CA ASN A 35 -8.13 5.00 -18.70
C ASN A 35 -8.06 5.61 -17.30
N LEU A 36 -6.90 5.54 -16.64
CA LEU A 36 -6.68 6.24 -15.38
C LEU A 36 -6.05 7.59 -15.66
N SER A 37 -6.52 8.62 -14.97
CA SER A 37 -5.82 9.91 -14.98
C SER A 37 -4.49 9.79 -14.25
N ALA A 38 -3.59 10.77 -14.48
CA ALA A 38 -2.32 10.79 -13.77
C ALA A 38 -2.54 10.88 -12.25
N ALA A 39 -3.53 11.65 -11.81
CA ALA A 39 -3.85 11.80 -10.39
C ALA A 39 -4.38 10.50 -9.79
N GLU A 40 -5.27 9.81 -10.51
CA GLU A 40 -5.80 8.51 -10.05
C GLU A 40 -4.69 7.46 -9.93
N ARG A 41 -3.79 7.42 -10.91
CA ARG A 41 -2.67 6.48 -10.91
C ARG A 41 -1.73 6.75 -9.73
N GLU A 42 -1.43 8.02 -9.44
CA GLU A 42 -0.60 8.40 -8.31
C GLU A 42 -1.21 7.94 -6.99
N ILE A 43 -2.50 8.15 -6.80
CA ILE A 43 -3.20 7.73 -5.60
C ILE A 43 -3.12 6.21 -5.43
N LEU A 44 -3.35 5.46 -6.50
CA LEU A 44 -3.29 4.01 -6.47
C LEU A 44 -1.87 3.49 -6.19
N VAL A 45 -0.86 4.11 -6.78
CA VAL A 45 0.55 3.74 -6.52
C VAL A 45 0.88 3.93 -5.04
N GLU A 46 0.48 5.07 -4.48
CA GLU A 46 0.72 5.34 -3.07
C GLU A 46 -0.04 4.36 -2.17
N ALA A 47 -1.31 4.08 -2.51
CA ALA A 47 -2.09 3.10 -1.74
C ALA A 47 -1.43 1.71 -1.75
N ILE A 48 -0.90 1.28 -2.89
CA ILE A 48 -0.19 0.00 -3.00
C ILE A 48 1.03 0.00 -2.08
N TRP A 49 1.86 1.04 -2.15
CA TRP A 49 3.09 1.09 -1.37
C TRP A 49 2.84 1.12 0.13
N TRP A 50 1.74 1.69 0.58
CA TRP A 50 1.49 1.88 2.01
C TRP A 50 0.54 0.86 2.62
N HIS A 51 -0.22 0.10 1.82
CA HIS A 51 -1.33 -0.70 2.37
C HIS A 51 -0.92 -1.78 3.38
N ASP A 52 0.28 -2.31 3.27
CA ASP A 52 0.80 -3.35 4.16
C ASP A 52 2.08 -2.92 4.88
N VAL A 53 2.37 -1.63 4.95
CA VAL A 53 3.61 -1.15 5.56
C VAL A 53 3.68 -1.55 7.04
N VAL A 54 2.54 -1.52 7.75
CA VAL A 54 2.44 -2.07 9.08
C VAL A 54 1.90 -3.50 8.94
N TYR A 55 2.66 -4.46 9.40
CA TYR A 55 2.25 -5.86 9.38
C TYR A 55 2.69 -6.55 10.67
N ASP A 56 1.70 -7.02 11.43
CA ASP A 56 1.89 -7.85 12.61
C ASP A 56 0.80 -8.92 12.58
N ALA A 57 1.18 -10.17 12.40
CA ALA A 57 0.24 -11.28 12.25
C ALA A 57 -0.69 -11.45 13.47
N THR A 58 -0.30 -10.91 14.62
CA THR A 58 -1.11 -11.00 15.85
C THR A 58 -2.12 -9.87 16.01
N ARG A 59 -2.11 -8.87 15.13
CA ARG A 59 -2.99 -7.71 15.20
C ARG A 59 -4.10 -7.78 14.15
N ALA A 60 -5.24 -7.18 14.50
CA ALA A 60 -6.38 -7.08 13.58
C ALA A 60 -6.50 -5.70 12.92
N ASP A 61 -5.67 -4.73 13.31
CA ASP A 61 -5.77 -3.33 12.88
C ASP A 61 -4.62 -2.89 11.96
N ASN A 62 -3.98 -3.83 11.27
CA ASN A 62 -2.85 -3.53 10.39
C ASN A 62 -3.21 -2.53 9.28
N GLU A 63 -4.39 -2.68 8.67
CA GLU A 63 -4.84 -1.78 7.61
C GLU A 63 -5.05 -0.37 8.13
N GLU A 64 -5.66 -0.22 9.31
CA GLU A 64 -5.88 1.08 9.91
C GLU A 64 -4.56 1.77 10.23
N LEU A 65 -3.62 1.04 10.81
CA LEU A 65 -2.30 1.60 11.14
C LEU A 65 -1.52 1.97 9.88
N SER A 66 -1.59 1.14 8.85
CA SER A 66 -0.95 1.44 7.57
C SER A 66 -1.55 2.69 6.93
N ALA A 67 -2.88 2.82 6.98
CA ALA A 67 -3.56 3.99 6.44
C ALA A 67 -3.16 5.26 7.18
N ARG A 68 -3.07 5.22 8.51
CA ARG A 68 -2.66 6.38 9.30
C ARG A 68 -1.22 6.78 8.99
N LEU A 69 -0.35 5.81 8.82
CA LEU A 69 1.03 6.07 8.47
C LEU A 69 1.13 6.71 7.08
N ALA A 70 0.35 6.21 6.12
CA ALA A 70 0.27 6.79 4.79
C ALA A 70 -0.21 8.24 4.84
N GLU A 71 -1.28 8.51 5.59
CA GLU A 71 -1.84 9.85 5.71
C GLU A 71 -0.82 10.84 6.28
N ALA A 72 0.06 10.38 7.16
CA ALA A 72 1.10 11.23 7.77
C ALA A 72 2.27 11.52 6.84
N HIS A 73 2.53 10.68 5.84
CA HIS A 73 3.75 10.76 5.03
C HIS A 73 3.49 11.04 3.55
N VAL A 74 2.31 10.73 3.04
CA VAL A 74 1.95 10.98 1.65
C VAL A 74 1.63 12.47 1.48
N ARG A 75 1.80 12.96 0.27
CA ARG A 75 1.52 14.37 -0.05
C ARG A 75 0.09 14.75 0.39
N ALA A 76 -0.04 15.92 1.02
CA ALA A 76 -1.26 16.33 1.72
C ALA A 76 -2.51 16.35 0.83
N ASP A 77 -2.36 16.67 -0.46
CA ASP A 77 -3.49 16.78 -1.37
C ASP A 77 -4.13 15.43 -1.74
N ILE A 78 -3.40 14.32 -1.54
CA ILE A 78 -3.92 12.98 -1.83
C ILE A 78 -3.96 12.06 -0.60
N SER A 79 -3.43 12.50 0.54
CA SER A 79 -3.26 11.64 1.72
C SER A 79 -4.58 11.03 2.21
N GLN A 80 -5.65 11.81 2.25
CA GLN A 80 -6.95 11.34 2.72
C GLN A 80 -7.52 10.25 1.80
N GLU A 81 -7.40 10.44 0.49
CA GLU A 81 -7.85 9.44 -0.48
C GLU A 81 -7.04 8.15 -0.37
N VAL A 82 -5.72 8.26 -0.21
CA VAL A 82 -4.84 7.10 -0.05
C VAL A 82 -5.24 6.33 1.21
N GLY A 83 -5.41 7.01 2.33
CA GLY A 83 -5.81 6.37 3.59
C GLY A 83 -7.16 5.69 3.49
N ARG A 84 -8.11 6.33 2.83
CA ARG A 84 -9.45 5.78 2.63
C ARG A 84 -9.41 4.51 1.78
N LEU A 85 -8.62 4.50 0.72
CA LEU A 85 -8.47 3.33 -0.13
C LEU A 85 -7.86 2.16 0.63
N ILE A 86 -6.85 2.40 1.44
CA ILE A 86 -6.21 1.36 2.24
C ILE A 86 -7.21 0.70 3.19
N GLN A 87 -8.10 1.48 3.79
CA GLN A 87 -9.07 0.95 4.75
C GLN A 87 -10.31 0.36 4.09
N SER A 88 -10.73 0.88 2.94
CA SER A 88 -11.97 0.44 2.30
C SER A 88 -11.79 -0.79 1.42
N VAL A 89 -10.59 -1.01 0.90
CA VAL A 89 -10.26 -2.15 0.05
C VAL A 89 -9.03 -2.83 0.64
N ASP A 90 -9.18 -4.08 1.04
CA ASP A 90 -8.03 -4.89 1.42
C ASP A 90 -7.33 -5.33 0.14
N LEU A 91 -6.36 -4.54 -0.28
CA LEU A 91 -5.62 -4.77 -1.52
C LEU A 91 -4.90 -6.12 -1.52
N GLY A 92 -4.46 -6.56 -0.34
CA GLY A 92 -3.84 -7.87 -0.19
C GLY A 92 -4.81 -9.00 -0.48
N LYS A 93 -6.01 -8.94 0.08
CA LYS A 93 -7.05 -9.96 -0.15
C LYS A 93 -7.53 -9.97 -1.59
N VAL A 94 -7.66 -8.80 -2.21
CA VAL A 94 -8.07 -8.71 -3.62
C VAL A 94 -7.02 -9.35 -4.51
N ALA A 95 -5.75 -9.14 -4.23
CA ALA A 95 -4.65 -9.72 -5.01
C ALA A 95 -4.53 -11.24 -4.77
N ASP A 96 -4.82 -11.69 -3.56
CA ASP A 96 -4.73 -13.11 -3.18
C ASP A 96 -5.98 -13.89 -3.58
N GLY A 97 -7.07 -13.21 -3.74
CA GLY A 97 -8.36 -13.80 -4.04
C GLY A 97 -8.66 -13.93 -5.47
#